data_aed9b1c4a1b6ca97882b0b0efd310236
#
_entry.id   aed9b1c4a1b6ca97882b0b0efd310236
#
_cell.length_a   1.000
_cell.length_b   1.000
_cell.length_c   1.000
_cell.angle_alpha   90.00
_cell.angle_beta   90.00
_cell.angle_gamma   90.00
#
_symmetry.space_group_name_H-M   'P 1'
#
loop_
_entity.id
_entity.type
_entity.pdbx_description
1 polymer ?
#
loop_
_entity_poly.entity_id
_entity_poly.type
_entity_poly.pdbx_seq_one_letter_code
_entity_poly.pdbx_strand_id
1 'polypeptide(L)' 'MENRIQVANYAATLTRELCRMCRKVQLDDLAYLLEVAAAEAAKEHVAKRTNGSARAP' A
#
# COMPACT_ATOMS: atom_id res chain seq x y z
N MET A 1 -20.83 2.15 2.39
CA MET A 1 -20.07 2.24 1.14
C MET A 1 -18.61 2.49 1.39
N GLU A 2 -17.77 1.78 0.68
CA GLU A 2 -16.36 1.94 0.87
C GLU A 2 -15.83 3.11 0.09
N ASN A 3 -14.85 3.78 0.64
CA ASN A 3 -14.25 4.86 -0.09
C ASN A 3 -12.82 4.49 -0.42
N ARG A 4 -12.20 5.33 -1.23
CA ARG A 4 -10.88 5.06 -1.75
C ARG A 4 -9.84 4.88 -0.66
N ILE A 5 -9.90 5.71 0.37
CA ILE A 5 -8.91 5.64 1.44
C ILE A 5 -9.09 4.38 2.25
N GLN A 6 -10.32 3.99 2.53
CA GLN A 6 -10.56 2.78 3.29
C GLN A 6 -10.06 1.55 2.54
N VAL A 7 -10.33 1.50 1.25
CA VAL A 7 -9.87 0.36 0.45
C VAL A 7 -8.35 0.35 0.38
N ALA A 8 -7.73 1.52 0.21
CA ALA A 8 -6.28 1.58 0.14
C ALA A 8 -5.64 1.14 1.45
N ASN A 9 -6.21 1.54 2.57
CA ASN A 9 -5.69 1.13 3.86
C ASN A 9 -5.79 -0.37 4.06
N TYR A 10 -6.92 -0.93 3.67
CA TYR A 10 -7.11 -2.36 3.79
C TYR A 10 -6.12 -3.09 2.87
N ALA A 11 -6.00 -2.60 1.64
CA ALA A 11 -5.08 -3.22 0.69
C ALA A 11 -3.65 -3.16 1.20
N ALA A 12 -3.24 -2.04 1.80
CA ALA A 12 -1.89 -1.93 2.32
C ALA A 12 -1.66 -2.93 3.43
N THR A 13 -2.62 -3.08 4.32
CA THR A 13 -2.49 -4.02 5.43
C THR A 13 -2.40 -5.45 4.92
N LEU A 14 -3.29 -5.80 4.01
CA LEU A 14 -3.34 -7.15 3.49
C LEU A 14 -2.09 -7.50 2.69
N THR A 15 -1.61 -6.57 1.87
CA THR A 15 -0.41 -6.85 1.09
C THR A 15 0.80 -7.01 1.98
N ARG A 16 0.89 -6.27 3.08
CA ARG A 16 2.01 -6.46 4.01
C ARG A 16 1.96 -7.84 4.65
N GLU A 17 0.77 -8.31 5.00
CA GLU A 17 0.64 -9.64 5.56
C GLU A 17 1.07 -10.69 4.54
N LEU A 18 0.60 -10.54 3.32
CA LEU A 18 0.98 -11.48 2.27
C LEU A 18 2.46 -11.43 2.00
N CYS A 19 3.05 -10.26 2.07
CA CYS A 19 4.48 -10.10 1.88
C CYS A 19 5.25 -10.91 2.92
N ARG A 20 4.84 -10.83 4.17
CA ARG A 20 5.50 -11.58 5.23
C ARG A 20 5.39 -13.07 5.00
N MET A 21 4.22 -13.52 4.57
CA MET A 21 4.02 -14.94 4.29
C MET A 21 4.91 -15.40 3.15
N CYS A 22 5.01 -14.58 2.13
CA CYS A 22 5.84 -14.94 0.99
C CYS A 22 7.31 -15.04 1.37
N ARG A 23 7.78 -14.16 2.24
CA ARG A 23 9.17 -14.23 2.65
C ARG A 23 9.47 -15.48 3.43
N LYS A 24 8.51 -15.98 4.18
CA LYS A 24 8.72 -17.20 4.96
C LYS A 24 8.97 -18.41 4.08
N VAL A 25 8.43 -18.40 2.88
CA VAL A 25 8.65 -19.52 1.97
C VAL A 25 9.51 -19.11 0.79
N GLN A 26 10.20 -17.98 0.94
CA GLN A 26 11.19 -17.54 -0.02
C GLN A 26 10.66 -17.22 -1.40
N LEU A 27 9.46 -16.74 -1.46
CA LEU A 27 8.91 -16.18 -2.68
C LEU A 27 9.31 -14.72 -2.69
N ASP A 28 10.60 -14.48 -2.86
CA ASP A 28 11.15 -13.14 -2.62
C ASP A 28 10.73 -12.12 -3.67
N ASP A 29 10.65 -12.53 -4.91
CA ASP A 29 10.23 -11.60 -5.95
C ASP A 29 8.79 -11.19 -5.74
N LEU A 30 7.95 -12.15 -5.40
CA LEU A 30 6.55 -11.84 -5.13
C LEU A 30 6.44 -10.95 -3.89
N ALA A 31 7.23 -11.24 -2.87
CA ALA A 31 7.23 -10.43 -1.67
C ALA A 31 7.61 -8.99 -1.99
N TYR A 32 8.59 -8.81 -2.87
CA TYR A 32 9.01 -7.49 -3.26
C TYR A 32 7.87 -6.73 -3.96
N LEU A 33 7.17 -7.41 -4.85
CA LEU A 33 6.07 -6.76 -5.56
C LEU A 33 4.94 -6.40 -4.61
N LEU A 34 4.70 -7.24 -3.61
CA LEU A 34 3.68 -6.95 -2.63
C LEU A 34 4.08 -5.75 -1.76
N GLU A 35 5.36 -5.66 -1.47
CA GLU A 35 5.87 -4.54 -0.71
C GLU A 35 5.68 -3.24 -1.48
N VAL A 36 5.96 -3.28 -2.78
CA VAL A 36 5.75 -2.12 -3.62
C VAL A 36 4.27 -1.76 -3.68
N ALA A 37 3.42 -2.78 -3.77
CA ALA A 37 1.99 -2.54 -3.80
C ALA A 37 1.51 -1.90 -2.50
N ALA A 38 2.05 -2.36 -1.37
CA ALA A 38 1.66 -1.78 -0.08
C ALA A 38 2.09 -0.32 0.00
N ALA A 39 3.27 -0.03 -0.52
CA ALA A 39 3.76 1.35 -0.52
C ALA A 39 2.88 2.22 -1.40
N GLU A 40 2.46 1.68 -2.52
CA GLU A 40 1.59 2.42 -3.41
C GLU A 40 0.24 2.69 -2.75
N ALA A 41 -0.31 1.70 -2.07
CA ALA A 41 -1.57 1.87 -1.38
C ALA A 41 -1.46 2.92 -0.27
N ALA A 42 -0.32 2.94 0.40
CA ALA A 42 -0.11 3.91 1.47
C ALA A 42 -0.06 5.34 0.95
N LYS A 43 0.36 5.51 -0.28
CA LYS A 43 0.41 6.83 -0.88
C LYS A 43 -0.96 7.47 -0.96
N GLU A 44 -1.96 6.66 -1.15
CA GLU A 44 -3.31 7.19 -1.29
C GLU A 44 -3.68 7.99 -0.05
N HIS A 45 -3.33 7.47 1.11
CA HIS A 45 -3.63 8.14 2.36
C HIS A 45 -2.78 9.40 2.52
N VAL A 46 -1.51 9.29 2.25
CA VAL A 46 -0.60 10.42 2.38
C VAL A 46 -0.93 11.50 1.38
N ALA A 47 -1.19 11.12 0.14
CA ALA A 47 -1.51 12.08 -0.89
C ALA A 47 -2.76 12.85 -0.51
N LYS A 48 -3.72 12.18 0.08
CA LYS A 48 -4.95 12.84 0.46
C LYS A 48 -4.67 13.90 1.50
N ARG A 49 -3.83 13.60 2.45
CA ARG A 49 -3.53 14.54 3.52
C ARG A 49 -2.77 15.76 3.04
N THR A 50 -1.86 15.55 2.13
CA THR A 50 -1.01 16.64 1.69
C THR A 50 -1.42 17.19 0.35
N ASN A 51 -2.49 16.70 -0.17
CA ASN A 51 -2.88 17.03 -1.50
C ASN A 51 -2.91 18.51 -1.79
N GLY A 52 -3.51 19.25 -0.93
CA GLY A 52 -3.64 20.67 -1.17
C GLY A 52 -2.32 21.35 -1.36
N SER A 53 -1.36 21.02 -0.56
CA SER A 53 -0.09 21.70 -0.65
C SER A 53 0.84 21.05 -1.65
N ALA A 54 0.83 19.77 -1.69
CA ALA A 54 1.76 19.08 -2.54
C ALA A 54 1.50 19.32 -4.00
N ARG A 55 0.27 19.49 -4.34
CA ARG A 55 -0.02 19.63 -5.72
C ARG A 55 0.15 20.97 -6.20
N ALA A 56 0.28 21.82 -5.35
CA ALA A 56 0.39 23.17 -5.73
C ALA A 56 1.17 23.44 -6.92
N PRO A 57 2.12 22.99 -7.28
CA PRO A 57 2.88 23.43 -8.40
C PRO A 57 2.39 23.19 -9.69
#